data_18247a8c00628f04609db2cd1d1c5b88
#
_entry.id   18247a8c00628f04609db2cd1d1c5b88
#
_cell.length_a   1.000
_cell.length_b   1.000
_cell.length_c   1.000
_cell.angle_alpha   90.00
_cell.angle_beta   90.00
_cell.angle_gamma   90.00
#
_symmetry.space_group_name_H-M   'P 1'
#
loop_
_entity.id
_entity.type
_entity.pdbx_description
1 polymer ?
#
loop_
_entity_poly.entity_id
_entity_poly.type
_entity_poly.pdbx_seq_one_letter_code
_entity_poly.pdbx_strand_id
1 'polypeptide(L)'
;GVMLTLASNMQQLGIAGTSAGKAGFITAMYIVIVPLFGLFCGRRPSALLWGSVSIAVAGLYFLCMTEGFAISPGDGAVLLCAVLFSGHILTIDHFSRNLDGIQMSCIQFLVVALLSGVGMVLFERPSLTAVAACAGPVLYAGLLSSAVGYTLQILAQKGANPTVVSLLLSLESVFAALGGAVLLGETMSRREITGCLLMLAAVTLAQLPAAAPGRQKTP
;
A
#
# COMPACT_ATOMS: atom_id res chain seq x y z
N GLY A 1 -7.06 -5.67 12.00
CA GLY A 1 -8.32 -4.93 11.84
C GLY A 1 -8.18 -3.46 12.15
N VAL A 2 -7.82 -3.08 13.38
CA VAL A 2 -7.77 -1.66 13.84
C VAL A 2 -6.90 -0.78 12.93
N MET A 3 -5.65 -1.20 12.67
CA MET A 3 -4.74 -0.43 11.80
C MET A 3 -5.32 -0.24 10.40
N LEU A 4 -5.92 -1.29 9.83
CA LEU A 4 -6.55 -1.21 8.51
C LEU A 4 -7.75 -0.26 8.51
N THR A 5 -8.62 -0.32 9.54
CA THR A 5 -9.75 0.61 9.67
C THR A 5 -9.27 2.06 9.69
N LEU A 6 -8.30 2.37 10.55
CA LEU A 6 -7.77 3.73 10.66
C LEU A 6 -7.10 4.19 9.37
N ALA A 7 -6.28 3.33 8.76
CA ALA A 7 -5.61 3.64 7.50
C ALA A 7 -6.60 3.95 6.38
N SER A 8 -7.61 3.10 6.18
CA SER A 8 -8.62 3.28 5.12
C SER A 8 -9.46 4.53 5.33
N ASN A 9 -9.86 4.82 6.59
CA ASN A 9 -10.61 6.05 6.87
C ASN A 9 -9.76 7.30 6.66
N MET A 10 -8.49 7.30 7.08
CA MET A 10 -7.58 8.42 6.82
C MET A 10 -7.33 8.61 5.32
N GLN A 11 -7.25 7.53 4.55
CA GLN A 11 -7.14 7.59 3.09
C GLN A 11 -8.36 8.26 2.46
N GLN A 12 -9.57 7.85 2.85
CA GLN A 12 -10.81 8.42 2.31
C GLN A 12 -10.97 9.89 2.66
N LEU A 13 -10.68 10.29 3.90
CA LEU A 13 -10.67 11.69 4.31
C LEU A 13 -9.64 12.51 3.52
N GLY A 14 -8.47 11.93 3.29
CA GLY A 14 -7.39 12.59 2.56
C GLY A 14 -7.69 12.78 1.08
N ILE A 15 -8.22 11.77 0.41
CA ILE A 15 -8.56 11.82 -1.03
C ILE A 15 -9.60 12.91 -1.32
N ALA A 16 -10.50 13.21 -0.39
CA ALA A 16 -11.47 14.30 -0.54
C ALA A 16 -10.82 15.69 -0.64
N GLY A 17 -9.57 15.84 -0.16
CA GLY A 17 -8.85 17.12 -0.12
C GLY A 17 -7.55 17.17 -0.94
N THR A 18 -7.26 16.16 -1.78
CA THR A 18 -6.05 16.11 -2.62
C THR A 18 -6.34 15.39 -3.95
N SER A 19 -5.42 15.49 -4.93
CA SER A 19 -5.59 14.76 -6.20
C SER A 19 -5.31 13.26 -6.03
N ALA A 20 -5.96 12.42 -6.84
CA ALA A 20 -5.81 10.96 -6.77
C ALA A 20 -4.36 10.50 -6.98
N GLY A 21 -3.64 11.10 -7.94
CA GLY A 21 -2.23 10.80 -8.19
C GLY A 21 -1.36 11.13 -6.99
N LYS A 22 -1.57 12.32 -6.37
CA LYS A 22 -0.82 12.75 -5.19
C LYS A 22 -1.15 11.89 -3.97
N ALA A 23 -2.43 11.54 -3.78
CA ALA A 23 -2.83 10.60 -2.73
C ALA A 23 -2.13 9.25 -2.91
N GLY A 24 -2.10 8.70 -4.12
CA GLY A 24 -1.39 7.45 -4.44
C GLY A 24 0.11 7.54 -4.13
N PHE A 25 0.78 8.64 -4.52
CA PHE A 25 2.18 8.86 -4.20
C PHE A 25 2.45 8.92 -2.69
N ILE A 26 1.68 9.72 -1.95
CA ILE A 26 1.86 9.89 -0.51
C ILE A 26 1.55 8.57 0.24
N THR A 27 0.47 7.87 -0.13
CA THR A 27 0.14 6.56 0.46
C THR A 27 1.29 5.58 0.24
N ALA A 28 1.83 5.51 -0.98
CA ALA A 28 2.92 4.60 -1.31
C ALA A 28 4.24 4.92 -0.58
N MET A 29 4.35 6.04 0.14
CA MET A 29 5.50 6.31 1.02
C MET A 29 5.67 5.26 2.13
N TYR A 30 4.69 4.37 2.34
CA TYR A 30 4.89 3.20 3.20
C TYR A 30 6.11 2.36 2.76
N ILE A 31 6.54 2.41 1.50
CA ILE A 31 7.79 1.74 1.03
C ILE A 31 9.05 2.26 1.72
N VAL A 32 9.05 3.51 2.16
CA VAL A 32 10.13 4.13 2.95
C VAL A 32 9.90 3.91 4.45
N ILE A 33 8.65 4.04 4.90
CA ILE A 33 8.30 3.99 6.32
C ILE A 33 8.46 2.57 6.88
N VAL A 34 8.09 1.51 6.12
CA VAL A 34 8.22 0.11 6.54
C VAL A 34 9.67 -0.26 6.88
N PRO A 35 10.68 -0.04 6.02
CA PRO A 35 12.06 -0.32 6.38
C PRO A 35 12.58 0.58 7.52
N LEU A 36 12.13 1.84 7.63
CA LEU A 36 12.48 2.71 8.75
C LEU A 36 11.95 2.15 10.08
N PHE A 37 10.69 1.74 10.14
CA PHE A 37 10.14 1.07 11.32
C PHE A 37 10.84 -0.27 11.59
N GLY A 38 11.25 -0.99 10.54
CA GLY A 38 12.05 -2.20 10.66
C GLY A 38 13.37 -1.97 11.39
N LEU A 39 14.02 -0.82 11.22
CA LEU A 39 15.24 -0.47 11.95
C LEU A 39 15.00 -0.41 13.47
N PHE A 40 13.89 0.19 13.92
CA PHE A 40 13.52 0.21 15.35
C PHE A 40 13.22 -1.19 15.90
N CYS A 41 12.81 -2.12 15.04
CA CYS A 41 12.62 -3.54 15.40
C CYS A 41 13.91 -4.37 15.27
N GLY A 42 15.08 -3.74 15.13
CA GLY A 42 16.38 -4.42 15.01
C GLY A 42 16.66 -5.05 13.65
N ARG A 43 15.81 -4.82 12.64
CA ARG A 43 16.05 -5.28 11.26
C ARG A 43 16.97 -4.30 10.55
N ARG A 44 17.92 -4.81 9.77
CA ARG A 44 18.86 -3.99 8.99
C ARG A 44 18.67 -4.29 7.51
N PRO A 45 17.84 -3.51 6.78
CA PRO A 45 17.71 -3.65 5.33
C PRO A 45 19.09 -3.50 4.67
N SER A 46 19.36 -4.31 3.65
CA SER A 46 20.62 -4.24 2.90
C SER A 46 20.71 -2.93 2.09
N ALA A 47 21.91 -2.53 1.69
CA ALA A 47 22.10 -1.39 0.80
C ALA A 47 21.34 -1.55 -0.52
N LEU A 48 21.22 -2.80 -1.02
CA LEU A 48 20.44 -3.13 -2.21
C LEU A 48 18.95 -2.80 -2.01
N LEU A 49 18.36 -3.13 -0.84
CA LEU A 49 16.98 -2.77 -0.54
C LEU A 49 16.78 -1.26 -0.44
N TRP A 50 17.70 -0.52 0.15
CA TRP A 50 17.64 0.95 0.18
C TRP A 50 17.76 1.55 -1.23
N GLY A 51 18.64 1.00 -2.08
CA GLY A 51 18.72 1.36 -3.50
C GLY A 51 17.41 1.11 -4.23
N SER A 52 16.78 -0.06 -4.01
CA SER A 52 15.46 -0.39 -4.58
C SER A 52 14.37 0.57 -4.11
N VAL A 53 14.34 0.90 -2.81
CA VAL A 53 13.38 1.88 -2.26
C VAL A 53 13.58 3.26 -2.92
N SER A 54 14.81 3.71 -3.08
CA SER A 54 15.09 5.01 -3.74
C SER A 54 14.63 5.04 -5.20
N ILE A 55 14.87 3.96 -5.96
CA ILE A 55 14.40 3.83 -7.34
C ILE A 55 12.86 3.79 -7.38
N ALA A 56 12.22 3.08 -6.45
CA ALA A 56 10.77 3.01 -6.36
C ALA A 56 10.13 4.38 -6.04
N VAL A 57 10.71 5.14 -5.12
CA VAL A 57 10.26 6.53 -4.83
C VAL A 57 10.35 7.40 -6.07
N ALA A 58 11.46 7.32 -6.81
CA ALA A 58 11.60 8.05 -8.08
C ALA A 58 10.55 7.58 -9.11
N GLY A 59 10.33 6.27 -9.24
CA GLY A 59 9.30 5.71 -10.12
C GLY A 59 7.89 6.18 -9.79
N LEU A 60 7.51 6.15 -8.52
CA LEU A 60 6.23 6.68 -8.02
C LEU A 60 6.08 8.19 -8.27
N TYR A 61 7.14 8.95 -8.10
CA TYR A 61 7.13 10.37 -8.40
C TYR A 61 6.81 10.62 -9.89
N PHE A 62 7.48 9.91 -10.79
CA PHE A 62 7.22 10.04 -12.23
C PHE A 62 5.81 9.56 -12.60
N LEU A 63 5.29 8.53 -11.95
CA LEU A 63 4.00 7.92 -12.25
C LEU A 63 2.83 8.76 -11.72
N CYS A 64 2.90 9.20 -10.46
CA CYS A 64 1.76 9.75 -9.74
C CYS A 64 1.75 11.29 -9.67
N MET A 65 2.91 11.95 -9.72
CA MET A 65 3.01 13.40 -9.53
C MET A 65 2.99 14.13 -10.87
N THR A 66 1.79 14.39 -11.39
CA THR A 66 1.59 15.14 -12.64
C THR A 66 1.52 16.66 -12.43
N GLU A 67 1.13 17.09 -11.23
CA GLU A 67 1.01 18.49 -10.83
C GLU A 67 2.15 18.89 -9.87
N GLY A 68 2.38 20.19 -9.72
CA GLY A 68 3.43 20.70 -8.82
C GLY A 68 3.19 20.32 -7.35
N PHE A 69 4.24 20.41 -6.53
CA PHE A 69 4.25 20.12 -5.08
C PHE A 69 3.53 21.22 -4.26
N ALA A 70 2.23 21.46 -4.51
CA ALA A 70 1.44 22.30 -3.62
C ALA A 70 0.87 21.43 -2.49
N ILE A 71 1.06 21.84 -1.22
CA ILE A 71 0.48 21.15 -0.07
C ILE A 71 -1.03 21.37 -0.07
N SER A 72 -1.79 20.29 -0.07
CA SER A 72 -3.25 20.26 -0.04
C SER A 72 -3.75 19.90 1.38
N PRO A 73 -4.95 20.33 1.77
CA PRO A 73 -5.49 20.02 3.11
C PRO A 73 -5.57 18.52 3.43
N GLY A 74 -5.78 17.67 2.39
CA GLY A 74 -5.86 16.21 2.54
C GLY A 74 -4.53 15.50 2.71
N ASP A 75 -3.40 16.13 2.36
CA ASP A 75 -2.09 15.45 2.32
C ASP A 75 -1.65 14.92 3.68
N GLY A 76 -1.95 15.65 4.74
CA GLY A 76 -1.64 15.23 6.11
C GLY A 76 -2.38 13.93 6.50
N ALA A 77 -3.65 13.80 6.13
CA ALA A 77 -4.44 12.59 6.36
C ALA A 77 -3.92 11.41 5.55
N VAL A 78 -3.53 11.63 4.28
CA VAL A 78 -2.93 10.60 3.44
C VAL A 78 -1.55 10.17 3.96
N LEU A 79 -0.76 11.09 4.48
CA LEU A 79 0.53 10.75 5.11
C LEU A 79 0.33 9.90 6.38
N LEU A 80 -0.64 10.26 7.22
CA LEU A 80 -1.02 9.44 8.37
C LEU A 80 -1.50 8.05 7.93
N CYS A 81 -2.27 7.97 6.84
CA CYS A 81 -2.65 6.70 6.22
C CYS A 81 -1.42 5.86 5.86
N ALA A 82 -0.38 6.44 5.22
CA ALA A 82 0.84 5.72 4.88
C ALA A 82 1.57 5.16 6.12
N VAL A 83 1.60 5.92 7.23
CA VAL A 83 2.15 5.45 8.51
C VAL A 83 1.33 4.28 9.06
N LEU A 84 0.01 4.37 9.05
CA LEU A 84 -0.90 3.33 9.53
C LEU A 84 -0.82 2.06 8.67
N PHE A 85 -0.75 2.18 7.34
CA PHE A 85 -0.52 1.03 6.46
C PHE A 85 0.85 0.38 6.70
N SER A 86 1.87 1.17 6.98
CA SER A 86 3.19 0.62 7.38
C SER A 86 3.08 -0.21 8.65
N GLY A 87 2.37 0.29 9.66
CA GLY A 87 2.06 -0.44 10.87
C GLY A 87 1.24 -1.72 10.61
N HIS A 88 0.27 -1.66 9.69
CA HIS A 88 -0.53 -2.81 9.27
C HIS A 88 0.35 -3.90 8.62
N ILE A 89 1.23 -3.54 7.68
CA ILE A 89 2.16 -4.48 7.03
C ILE A 89 3.04 -5.17 8.07
N LEU A 90 3.61 -4.42 9.03
CA LEU A 90 4.45 -4.98 10.08
C LEU A 90 3.66 -5.84 11.08
N THR A 91 2.42 -5.49 11.36
CA THR A 91 1.50 -6.28 12.19
C THR A 91 1.20 -7.63 11.53
N ILE A 92 0.91 -7.64 10.23
CA ILE A 92 0.72 -8.88 9.47
C ILE A 92 1.99 -9.73 9.53
N ASP A 93 3.16 -9.16 9.27
CA ASP A 93 4.43 -9.89 9.32
C ASP A 93 4.68 -10.55 10.68
N HIS A 94 4.35 -9.84 11.77
CA HIS A 94 4.54 -10.37 13.13
C HIS A 94 3.60 -11.55 13.42
N PHE A 95 2.32 -11.42 13.11
CA PHE A 95 1.31 -12.41 13.50
C PHE A 95 1.14 -13.55 12.49
N SER A 96 1.36 -13.33 11.20
CA SER A 96 1.15 -14.34 10.14
C SER A 96 2.06 -15.56 10.28
N ARG A 97 3.17 -15.45 11.01
CA ARG A 97 4.10 -16.56 11.23
C ARG A 97 3.48 -17.69 12.04
N ASN A 98 2.64 -17.35 13.02
CA ASN A 98 2.11 -18.27 14.02
C ASN A 98 0.59 -18.50 13.87
N LEU A 99 -0.08 -17.76 13.01
CA LEU A 99 -1.53 -17.83 12.81
C LEU A 99 -1.88 -18.33 11.40
N ASP A 100 -3.07 -18.88 11.29
CA ASP A 100 -3.66 -19.17 9.99
C ASP A 100 -4.05 -17.88 9.28
N GLY A 101 -3.60 -17.73 8.02
CA GLY A 101 -3.80 -16.48 7.26
C GLY A 101 -5.26 -16.20 6.93
N ILE A 102 -6.07 -17.24 6.72
CA ILE A 102 -7.50 -17.08 6.43
C ILE A 102 -8.24 -16.66 7.69
N GLN A 103 -7.97 -17.29 8.83
CA GLN A 103 -8.56 -16.90 10.12
C GLN A 103 -8.18 -15.45 10.48
N MET A 104 -6.91 -15.08 10.26
CA MET A 104 -6.44 -13.71 10.49
C MET A 104 -7.17 -12.70 9.59
N SER A 105 -7.42 -13.06 8.33
CA SER A 105 -8.19 -12.23 7.39
C SER A 105 -9.63 -12.07 7.85
N CYS A 106 -10.32 -13.15 8.25
CA CYS A 106 -11.69 -13.09 8.76
C CYS A 106 -11.82 -12.20 9.99
N ILE A 107 -10.93 -12.35 10.97
CA ILE A 107 -10.92 -11.52 12.18
C ILE A 107 -10.62 -10.06 11.82
N GLN A 108 -9.67 -9.82 10.91
CA GLN A 108 -9.36 -8.47 10.44
C GLN A 108 -10.60 -7.77 9.86
N PHE A 109 -11.31 -8.42 8.94
CA PHE A 109 -12.49 -7.81 8.31
C PHE A 109 -13.68 -7.71 9.25
N LEU A 110 -13.85 -8.63 10.20
CA LEU A 110 -14.84 -8.47 11.25
C LEU A 110 -14.61 -7.18 12.07
N VAL A 111 -13.36 -6.93 12.47
CA VAL A 111 -12.98 -5.71 13.19
C VAL A 111 -13.21 -4.47 12.32
N VAL A 112 -12.81 -4.51 11.04
CA VAL A 112 -13.04 -3.40 10.10
C VAL A 112 -14.54 -3.11 9.96
N ALA A 113 -15.35 -4.15 9.76
CA ALA A 113 -16.80 -4.00 9.59
C ALA A 113 -17.47 -3.40 10.84
N LEU A 114 -17.09 -3.87 12.02
CA LEU A 114 -17.64 -3.35 13.29
C LEU A 114 -17.25 -1.88 13.51
N LEU A 115 -15.97 -1.54 13.39
CA LEU A 115 -15.49 -0.18 13.64
C LEU A 115 -16.01 0.81 12.58
N SER A 116 -15.94 0.44 11.30
CA SER A 116 -16.45 1.29 10.22
C SER A 116 -17.97 1.38 10.26
N GLY A 117 -18.67 0.31 10.63
CA GLY A 117 -20.13 0.31 10.83
C GLY A 117 -20.57 1.28 11.94
N VAL A 118 -19.87 1.27 13.07
CA VAL A 118 -20.09 2.25 14.15
C VAL A 118 -19.83 3.67 13.65
N GLY A 119 -18.71 3.89 12.95
CA GLY A 119 -18.39 5.20 12.37
C GLY A 119 -19.48 5.69 11.40
N MET A 120 -19.95 4.83 10.51
CA MET A 120 -21.02 5.14 9.57
C MET A 120 -22.32 5.58 10.29
N VAL A 121 -22.74 4.85 11.31
CA VAL A 121 -23.98 5.19 12.06
C VAL A 121 -23.84 6.51 12.80
N LEU A 122 -22.66 6.80 13.37
CA LEU A 122 -22.44 8.01 14.16
C LEU A 122 -22.25 9.27 13.30
N PHE A 123 -21.57 9.16 12.17
CA PHE A 123 -21.09 10.33 11.42
C PHE A 123 -21.72 10.51 10.03
N GLU A 124 -22.15 9.46 9.34
CA GLU A 124 -22.52 9.55 7.93
C GLU A 124 -24.02 9.37 7.64
N ARG A 125 -24.69 8.40 8.26
CA ARG A 125 -26.11 8.07 8.07
C ARG A 125 -26.56 7.99 6.60
N PRO A 126 -25.93 7.16 5.76
CA PRO A 126 -26.27 7.08 4.34
C PRO A 126 -27.71 6.59 4.13
N SER A 127 -28.40 7.10 3.11
CA SER A 127 -29.72 6.59 2.73
C SER A 127 -29.59 5.23 2.04
N LEU A 128 -30.55 4.33 2.25
CA LEU A 128 -30.58 3.03 1.57
C LEU A 128 -30.58 3.15 0.05
N THR A 129 -31.23 4.18 -0.49
CA THR A 129 -31.25 4.48 -1.93
C THR A 129 -29.86 4.85 -2.45
N ALA A 130 -29.08 5.64 -1.70
CA ALA A 130 -27.70 5.98 -2.08
C ALA A 130 -26.79 4.74 -2.05
N VAL A 131 -26.92 3.88 -1.02
CA VAL A 131 -26.17 2.63 -0.93
C VAL A 131 -26.52 1.69 -2.09
N ALA A 132 -27.80 1.55 -2.42
CA ALA A 132 -28.24 0.71 -3.54
C ALA A 132 -27.74 1.22 -4.90
N ALA A 133 -27.69 2.54 -5.11
CA ALA A 133 -27.16 3.14 -6.32
C ALA A 133 -25.66 2.87 -6.52
N CYS A 134 -24.90 2.68 -5.43
CA CYS A 134 -23.46 2.37 -5.43
C CYS A 134 -23.17 0.88 -5.21
N ALA A 135 -24.16 -0.01 -5.28
CA ALA A 135 -24.00 -1.42 -4.93
C ALA A 135 -22.89 -2.12 -5.75
N GLY A 136 -22.79 -1.87 -7.05
CA GLY A 136 -21.76 -2.44 -7.91
C GLY A 136 -20.34 -2.09 -7.47
N PRO A 137 -19.95 -0.82 -7.41
CA PRO A 137 -18.66 -0.37 -6.87
C PRO A 137 -18.37 -0.87 -5.46
N VAL A 138 -19.37 -0.86 -4.57
CA VAL A 138 -19.23 -1.32 -3.18
C VAL A 138 -18.94 -2.82 -3.12
N LEU A 139 -19.67 -3.64 -3.88
CA LEU A 139 -19.42 -5.09 -3.96
C LEU A 139 -18.04 -5.39 -4.57
N TYR A 140 -17.65 -4.70 -5.63
CA TYR A 140 -16.32 -4.83 -6.21
C TYR A 140 -15.23 -4.51 -5.18
N ALA A 141 -15.31 -3.36 -4.52
CA ALA A 141 -14.34 -2.94 -3.52
C ALA A 141 -14.33 -3.89 -2.30
N GLY A 142 -15.48 -4.33 -1.82
CA GLY A 142 -15.59 -5.23 -0.66
C GLY A 142 -15.13 -6.64 -0.95
N LEU A 143 -15.55 -7.25 -2.07
CA LEU A 143 -15.26 -8.65 -2.37
C LEU A 143 -13.91 -8.82 -3.06
N LEU A 144 -13.67 -8.12 -4.17
CA LEU A 144 -12.46 -8.34 -4.97
C LEU A 144 -11.27 -7.56 -4.42
N SER A 145 -11.39 -6.26 -4.23
CA SER A 145 -10.28 -5.45 -3.75
C SER A 145 -9.95 -5.75 -2.28
N SER A 146 -10.96 -5.76 -1.40
CA SER A 146 -10.71 -5.97 0.03
C SER A 146 -10.59 -7.46 0.38
N ALA A 147 -11.67 -8.25 0.29
CA ALA A 147 -11.67 -9.61 0.82
C ALA A 147 -10.63 -10.49 0.10
N VAL A 148 -10.60 -10.52 -1.22
CA VAL A 148 -9.62 -11.32 -1.98
C VAL A 148 -8.23 -10.69 -1.87
N GLY A 149 -8.09 -9.39 -2.14
CA GLY A 149 -6.79 -8.71 -2.19
C GLY A 149 -6.02 -8.78 -0.86
N TYR A 150 -6.62 -8.40 0.25
CA TYR A 150 -5.94 -8.45 1.56
C TYR A 150 -5.75 -9.87 2.08
N THR A 151 -6.65 -10.82 1.75
CA THR A 151 -6.43 -12.22 2.13
C THR A 151 -5.21 -12.78 1.40
N LEU A 152 -5.10 -12.55 0.10
CA LEU A 152 -3.91 -12.94 -0.67
C LEU A 152 -2.65 -12.24 -0.17
N GLN A 153 -2.73 -10.96 0.22
CA GLN A 153 -1.63 -10.23 0.84
C GLN A 153 -1.16 -10.93 2.11
N ILE A 154 -2.07 -11.27 3.03
CA ILE A 154 -1.72 -11.94 4.29
C ILE A 154 -1.04 -13.28 4.03
N LEU A 155 -1.58 -14.08 3.09
CA LEU A 155 -1.02 -15.39 2.72
C LEU A 155 0.37 -15.25 2.09
N ALA A 156 0.53 -14.33 1.14
CA ALA A 156 1.79 -14.10 0.44
C ALA A 156 2.87 -13.46 1.34
N GLN A 157 2.46 -12.68 2.35
CA GLN A 157 3.37 -12.01 3.26
C GLN A 157 4.00 -12.96 4.28
N LYS A 158 3.44 -14.14 4.48
CA LYS A 158 3.92 -15.12 5.47
C LYS A 158 5.37 -15.52 5.18
N GLY A 159 6.28 -15.12 6.07
CA GLY A 159 7.72 -15.40 5.95
C GLY A 159 8.48 -14.50 4.97
N ALA A 160 7.82 -13.58 4.28
CA ALA A 160 8.46 -12.64 3.37
C ALA A 160 9.10 -11.46 4.13
N ASN A 161 10.07 -10.79 3.50
CA ASN A 161 10.64 -9.56 4.06
C ASN A 161 9.66 -8.40 3.90
N PRO A 162 9.23 -7.70 4.98
CA PRO A 162 8.24 -6.63 4.89
C PRO A 162 8.62 -5.48 3.95
N THR A 163 9.91 -5.17 3.81
CA THR A 163 10.38 -4.14 2.87
C THR A 163 10.16 -4.59 1.42
N VAL A 164 10.41 -5.87 1.11
CA VAL A 164 10.12 -6.42 -0.23
C VAL A 164 8.61 -6.45 -0.48
N VAL A 165 7.83 -6.83 0.54
CA VAL A 165 6.36 -6.80 0.46
C VAL A 165 5.85 -5.40 0.18
N SER A 166 6.34 -4.38 0.89
CA SER A 166 5.91 -3.00 0.66
C SER A 166 6.24 -2.54 -0.78
N LEU A 167 7.39 -2.90 -1.31
CA LEU A 167 7.74 -2.61 -2.71
C LEU A 167 6.83 -3.34 -3.70
N LEU A 168 6.48 -4.61 -3.45
CA LEU A 168 5.54 -5.36 -4.29
C LEU A 168 4.14 -4.75 -4.27
N LEU A 169 3.65 -4.36 -3.10
CA LEU A 169 2.35 -3.70 -2.95
C LEU A 169 2.31 -2.37 -3.70
N SER A 170 3.40 -1.61 -3.76
CA SER A 170 3.44 -0.34 -4.49
C SER A 170 3.30 -0.49 -6.01
N LEU A 171 3.43 -1.70 -6.58
CA LEU A 171 3.06 -1.97 -7.98
C LEU A 171 1.57 -1.76 -8.27
N GLU A 172 0.73 -1.60 -7.24
CA GLU A 172 -0.66 -1.18 -7.39
C GLU A 172 -0.77 0.06 -8.27
N SER A 173 0.11 1.05 -8.09
CA SER A 173 0.15 2.27 -8.90
C SER A 173 0.47 1.98 -10.37
N VAL A 174 1.34 1.00 -10.65
CA VAL A 174 1.66 0.57 -12.02
C VAL A 174 0.45 -0.11 -12.66
N PHE A 175 -0.19 -1.04 -11.94
CA PHE A 175 -1.39 -1.73 -12.42
C PHE A 175 -2.57 -0.78 -12.59
N ALA A 176 -2.72 0.24 -11.73
CA ALA A 176 -3.74 1.26 -11.89
C ALA A 176 -3.54 2.07 -13.19
N ALA A 177 -2.31 2.50 -13.48
CA ALA A 177 -2.00 3.23 -14.72
C ALA A 177 -2.21 2.36 -15.97
N LEU A 178 -1.77 1.09 -15.95
CA LEU A 178 -2.00 0.14 -17.04
C LEU A 178 -3.50 -0.16 -17.21
N GLY A 179 -4.24 -0.31 -16.12
CA GLY A 179 -5.69 -0.52 -16.14
C GLY A 179 -6.42 0.68 -16.75
N GLY A 180 -6.05 1.90 -16.41
CA GLY A 180 -6.56 3.13 -17.01
C GLY A 180 -6.32 3.17 -18.50
N ALA A 181 -5.11 2.86 -18.94
CA ALA A 181 -4.76 2.81 -20.35
C ALA A 181 -5.56 1.75 -21.14
N VAL A 182 -5.70 0.53 -20.59
CA VAL A 182 -6.35 -0.59 -21.31
C VAL A 182 -7.88 -0.53 -21.23
N LEU A 183 -8.43 -0.22 -20.06
CA LEU A 183 -9.88 -0.29 -19.81
C LEU A 183 -10.60 1.02 -20.10
N LEU A 184 -9.94 2.16 -19.87
CA LEU A 184 -10.52 3.49 -20.06
C LEU A 184 -10.02 4.20 -21.31
N GLY A 185 -9.05 3.62 -22.03
CA GLY A 185 -8.47 4.22 -23.24
C GLY A 185 -7.59 5.45 -22.93
N GLU A 186 -7.09 5.60 -21.73
CA GLU A 186 -6.23 6.71 -21.34
C GLU A 186 -4.86 6.58 -22.00
N THR A 187 -4.28 7.69 -22.44
CA THR A 187 -2.95 7.70 -23.06
C THR A 187 -1.88 7.92 -21.99
N MET A 188 -1.00 6.95 -21.84
CA MET A 188 0.15 7.09 -20.93
C MET A 188 1.21 8.05 -21.51
N SER A 189 1.59 9.04 -20.75
CA SER A 189 2.71 9.93 -21.06
C SER A 189 4.05 9.19 -20.96
N ARG A 190 5.09 9.72 -21.64
CA ARG A 190 6.47 9.18 -21.50
C ARG A 190 6.94 9.16 -20.06
N ARG A 191 6.51 10.12 -19.27
CA ARG A 191 6.82 10.22 -17.83
C ARG A 191 6.23 9.05 -17.06
N GLU A 192 4.95 8.73 -17.26
CA GLU A 192 4.27 7.61 -16.61
C GLU A 192 4.88 6.26 -17.00
N ILE A 193 5.21 6.08 -18.29
CA ILE A 193 5.91 4.87 -18.75
C ILE A 193 7.27 4.73 -18.07
N THR A 194 8.04 5.82 -17.96
CA THR A 194 9.33 5.81 -17.23
C THR A 194 9.11 5.45 -15.76
N GLY A 195 8.07 6.00 -15.11
CA GLY A 195 7.70 5.66 -13.75
C GLY A 195 7.41 4.17 -13.56
N CYS A 196 6.60 3.58 -14.45
CA CYS A 196 6.30 2.15 -14.44
C CYS A 196 7.57 1.29 -14.58
N LEU A 197 8.47 1.64 -15.51
CA LEU A 197 9.72 0.91 -15.71
C LEU A 197 10.63 0.98 -14.48
N LEU A 198 10.74 2.15 -13.84
CA LEU A 198 11.51 2.32 -12.61
C LEU A 198 10.93 1.49 -11.47
N MET A 199 9.60 1.46 -11.32
CA MET A 199 8.92 0.63 -10.31
C MET A 199 9.19 -0.85 -10.52
N LEU A 200 9.07 -1.35 -11.75
CA LEU A 200 9.38 -2.75 -12.08
C LEU A 200 10.86 -3.08 -11.82
N ALA A 201 11.78 -2.19 -12.19
CA ALA A 201 13.20 -2.34 -11.92
C ALA A 201 13.49 -2.39 -10.42
N ALA A 202 12.87 -1.50 -9.63
CA ALA A 202 13.03 -1.46 -8.17
C ALA A 202 12.59 -2.77 -7.51
N VAL A 203 11.41 -3.27 -7.89
CA VAL A 203 10.87 -4.52 -7.34
C VAL A 203 11.72 -5.72 -7.74
N THR A 204 12.18 -5.77 -8.98
CA THR A 204 13.08 -6.84 -9.45
C THR A 204 14.41 -6.80 -8.68
N LEU A 205 15.00 -5.63 -8.53
CA LEU A 205 16.25 -5.43 -7.79
C LEU A 205 16.11 -5.86 -6.31
N ALA A 206 14.99 -5.55 -5.68
CA ALA A 206 14.73 -5.90 -4.28
C ALA A 206 14.62 -7.42 -4.03
N GLN A 207 14.33 -8.20 -5.07
CA GLN A 207 14.22 -9.65 -4.99
C GLN A 207 15.55 -10.38 -5.25
N LEU A 208 16.60 -9.66 -5.72
CA LEU A 208 17.91 -10.26 -5.90
C LEU A 208 18.51 -10.63 -4.54
N PRO A 209 19.14 -11.81 -4.43
CA PRO A 209 19.82 -12.17 -3.19
C PRO A 209 20.91 -11.13 -2.90
N ALA A 210 20.85 -10.53 -1.69
CA ALA A 210 21.93 -9.66 -1.25
C ALA A 210 23.24 -10.46 -1.28
N ALA A 211 24.27 -9.95 -1.97
CA ALA A 211 25.58 -10.57 -1.98
C ALA A 211 25.98 -10.85 -0.51
N ALA A 212 26.23 -12.11 -0.20
CA ALA A 212 26.67 -12.50 1.14
C ALA A 212 27.89 -11.66 1.49
N PRO A 213 27.94 -10.99 2.66
CA PRO A 213 29.17 -10.32 3.09
C PRO A 213 30.28 -11.35 3.09
N GLY A 214 31.35 -11.07 2.35
CA GLY A 214 32.43 -11.99 2.09
C GLY A 214 32.83 -12.72 3.37
N ARG A 215 32.82 -14.05 3.29
CA ARG A 215 33.35 -14.93 4.33
C ARG A 215 34.78 -14.46 4.59
N GLN A 216 35.01 -13.69 5.65
CA GLN A 216 36.36 -13.46 6.13
C GLN A 216 36.97 -14.85 6.36
N LYS A 217 37.88 -15.21 5.47
CA LYS A 217 38.80 -16.34 5.70
C LYS A 217 39.56 -15.96 6.96
N THR A 218 39.20 -16.56 8.08
CA THR A 218 40.08 -16.59 9.25
C THR A 218 41.37 -17.31 8.86
N PRO A 219 42.52 -16.75 9.22
CA PRO A 219 43.81 -17.34 8.97
C PRO A 219 44.04 -18.66 9.69
#